data_b92fe49f1108d2fd3711d0c38dc65877
#
_entry.id   b92fe49f1108d2fd3711d0c38dc65877
#
_cell.length_a   1.000
_cell.length_b   1.000
_cell.length_c   1.000
_cell.angle_alpha   90.00
_cell.angle_beta   90.00
_cell.angle_gamma   90.00
#
_symmetry.space_group_name_H-M   'P 1'
#
loop_
_entity.id
_entity.type
_entity.pdbx_description
1 polymer ?
#
loop_
_entity_poly.entity_id
_entity_poly.type
_entity_poly.pdbx_seq_one_letter_code
_entity_poly.pdbx_strand_id
1 'polypeptide(L)'
;KVKLLSVDGEVIEIDKAFLKPVPDLPRVSNSEERKGIEGKKFVMVIDLSRCKNVGACKTACNHAHQLNPGQNWIKVLSMQDADQTAPYWQPTTCMHCDEPPCVKVCPVDATFKRQDGIVLIDSDRCIGCRFCMAACPYSTRVFNWQEPILDEAVAAQPYSCETSMPQKIGTVSKCDMKEDSVTNGAETFRFSDLIKDKSGYRLMEDLGTKPSVYYLPPVNRNFPFESGLESEDPADLQHH
;
A
#
# COMPACT_ATOMS: atom_id res chain seq x y z
N LYS A 1 43.62 7.22 -10.96
CA LYS A 1 43.35 6.91 -9.56
C LYS A 1 42.10 7.69 -9.10
N VAL A 2 41.31 7.11 -8.24
CA VAL A 2 40.12 7.74 -7.59
C VAL A 2 40.35 7.73 -6.09
N LYS A 3 40.08 8.85 -5.46
CA LYS A 3 40.15 8.97 -4.00
C LYS A 3 38.79 8.55 -3.43
N LEU A 4 38.79 7.56 -2.54
CA LEU A 4 37.62 7.08 -1.81
C LEU A 4 37.85 7.27 -0.32
N LEU A 5 36.79 7.48 0.42
CA LEU A 5 36.83 7.50 1.87
C LEU A 5 36.62 6.06 2.37
N SER A 6 37.54 5.57 3.19
CA SER A 6 37.39 4.27 3.86
C SER A 6 36.33 4.35 4.97
N VAL A 7 35.88 3.20 5.47
CA VAL A 7 34.95 3.11 6.59
C VAL A 7 35.53 3.78 7.86
N ASP A 8 36.85 3.82 7.99
CA ASP A 8 37.57 4.42 9.11
C ASP A 8 37.85 5.91 8.90
N GLY A 9 37.35 6.50 7.82
CA GLY A 9 37.50 7.91 7.50
C GLY A 9 38.85 8.28 6.82
N GLU A 10 39.67 7.31 6.45
CA GLU A 10 40.92 7.55 5.73
C GLU A 10 40.71 7.71 4.22
N VAL A 11 41.44 8.60 3.57
CA VAL A 11 41.38 8.75 2.12
C VAL A 11 42.30 7.73 1.47
N ILE A 12 41.75 6.74 0.80
CA ILE A 12 42.47 5.72 0.04
C ILE A 12 42.45 6.06 -1.45
N GLU A 13 43.57 5.88 -2.13
CA GLU A 13 43.65 6.00 -3.60
C GLU A 13 43.54 4.61 -4.24
N ILE A 14 42.50 4.40 -5.03
CA ILE A 14 42.32 3.17 -5.78
C ILE A 14 42.55 3.43 -7.28
N ASP A 15 43.23 2.51 -7.94
CA ASP A 15 43.36 2.59 -9.40
C ASP A 15 41.98 2.35 -10.04
N LYS A 16 41.65 3.18 -11.05
CA LYS A 16 40.38 3.04 -11.80
C LYS A 16 40.21 1.66 -12.43
N ALA A 17 41.29 0.93 -12.69
CA ALA A 17 41.27 -0.43 -13.20
C ALA A 17 40.62 -1.44 -12.24
N PHE A 18 40.60 -1.16 -10.92
CA PHE A 18 39.93 -1.98 -9.91
C PHE A 18 38.46 -1.61 -9.70
N LEU A 19 38.06 -0.44 -10.17
CA LEU A 19 36.64 -0.09 -10.23
C LEU A 19 36.08 -0.88 -11.42
N LYS A 20 35.49 -2.04 -11.15
CA LYS A 20 34.64 -2.67 -12.17
C LYS A 20 33.66 -1.60 -12.65
N PRO A 21 33.58 -1.30 -13.96
CA PRO A 21 32.49 -0.48 -14.45
C PRO A 21 31.22 -1.12 -13.88
N VAL A 22 30.43 -0.31 -13.17
CA VAL A 22 29.05 -0.71 -12.86
C VAL A 22 28.51 -1.12 -14.21
N PRO A 23 28.16 -2.41 -14.43
CA PRO A 23 27.55 -2.77 -15.69
C PRO A 23 26.48 -1.72 -15.93
N ASP A 24 26.40 -1.15 -17.13
CA ASP A 24 25.21 -0.45 -17.55
C ASP A 24 24.08 -1.47 -17.35
N LEU A 25 23.60 -1.50 -16.13
CA LEU A 25 22.34 -2.16 -15.83
C LEU A 25 21.42 -1.51 -16.84
N PRO A 26 20.85 -2.30 -17.77
CA PRO A 26 19.89 -1.72 -18.69
C PRO A 26 18.98 -0.93 -17.75
N ARG A 27 18.99 0.39 -17.91
CA ARG A 27 17.94 1.20 -17.36
C ARG A 27 16.70 0.67 -18.05
N VAL A 28 16.19 -0.45 -17.50
CA VAL A 28 14.87 -0.92 -17.86
C VAL A 28 14.07 0.31 -17.63
N SER A 29 13.69 0.93 -18.71
CA SER A 29 12.88 2.10 -18.64
C SER A 29 11.52 1.62 -18.16
N ASN A 30 11.36 1.49 -16.85
CA ASN A 30 10.06 1.48 -16.21
C ASN A 30 9.37 2.82 -16.46
N SER A 31 9.83 3.55 -17.48
CA SER A 31 9.34 4.87 -17.82
C SER A 31 7.85 4.85 -18.12
N GLU A 32 7.36 3.82 -18.80
CA GLU A 32 5.94 3.67 -19.11
C GLU A 32 5.14 3.25 -17.85
N GLU A 33 5.62 2.27 -17.10
CA GLU A 33 4.99 1.86 -15.83
C GLU A 33 4.97 3.01 -14.81
N ARG A 34 5.96 3.91 -14.85
CA ARG A 34 6.04 5.08 -13.97
C ARG A 34 5.08 6.20 -14.37
N LYS A 35 4.66 6.27 -15.62
CA LYS A 35 3.75 7.32 -16.10
C LYS A 35 2.32 7.09 -15.60
N GLY A 36 1.84 5.85 -15.68
CA GLY A 36 0.44 5.53 -15.42
C GLY A 36 -0.50 5.98 -16.54
N ILE A 37 -1.79 5.90 -16.32
CA ILE A 37 -2.83 6.15 -17.31
C ILE A 37 -3.24 7.62 -17.29
N GLU A 38 -3.10 8.30 -18.42
CA GLU A 38 -3.47 9.72 -18.55
C GLU A 38 -4.99 9.91 -18.40
N GLY A 39 -5.38 10.99 -17.71
CA GLY A 39 -6.78 11.34 -17.51
C GLY A 39 -7.56 10.41 -16.57
N LYS A 40 -6.89 9.44 -15.96
CA LYS A 40 -7.48 8.57 -14.93
C LYS A 40 -7.02 8.98 -13.53
N LYS A 41 -7.85 8.71 -12.55
CA LYS A 41 -7.48 8.76 -11.14
C LYS A 41 -8.13 7.58 -10.42
N PHE A 42 -7.29 6.70 -9.88
CA PHE A 42 -7.75 5.54 -9.14
C PHE A 42 -8.05 5.90 -7.69
N VAL A 43 -9.15 5.35 -7.20
CA VAL A 43 -9.54 5.40 -5.78
C VAL A 43 -9.99 4.03 -5.35
N MET A 44 -9.79 3.71 -4.08
CA MET A 44 -10.31 2.49 -3.47
C MET A 44 -11.42 2.86 -2.49
N VAL A 45 -12.51 2.13 -2.51
CA VAL A 45 -13.60 2.29 -1.53
C VAL A 45 -13.77 0.98 -0.77
N ILE A 46 -13.68 1.04 0.56
CA ILE A 46 -13.81 -0.09 1.47
C ILE A 46 -15.09 0.09 2.27
N ASP A 47 -16.04 -0.81 2.08
CA ASP A 47 -17.30 -0.83 2.84
C ASP A 47 -17.11 -1.64 4.12
N LEU A 48 -17.01 -0.96 5.25
CA LEU A 48 -16.78 -1.60 6.55
C LEU A 48 -17.99 -2.40 7.03
N SER A 49 -19.20 -2.04 6.60
CA SER A 49 -20.42 -2.79 6.96
C SER A 49 -20.42 -4.23 6.44
N ARG A 50 -19.61 -4.49 5.40
CA ARG A 50 -19.48 -5.82 4.80
C ARG A 50 -18.31 -6.63 5.32
N CYS A 51 -17.44 -6.04 6.13
CA CYS A 51 -16.26 -6.71 6.64
C CYS A 51 -16.62 -7.66 7.78
N LYS A 52 -16.49 -8.97 7.53
CA LYS A 52 -16.73 -10.04 8.50
C LYS A 52 -15.44 -10.62 9.10
N ASN A 53 -14.31 -9.96 8.90
CA ASN A 53 -12.98 -10.40 9.36
C ASN A 53 -12.58 -11.83 8.93
N VAL A 54 -13.07 -12.33 7.82
CA VAL A 54 -12.72 -13.67 7.34
C VAL A 54 -11.30 -13.74 6.74
N GLY A 55 -10.61 -12.60 6.62
CA GLY A 55 -9.22 -12.52 6.17
C GLY A 55 -9.00 -12.79 4.67
N ALA A 56 -10.06 -12.98 3.88
CA ALA A 56 -9.95 -13.33 2.46
C ALA A 56 -9.13 -12.31 1.65
N CYS A 57 -9.32 -11.01 1.88
CA CYS A 57 -8.55 -9.95 1.22
C CYS A 57 -7.05 -10.06 1.52
N LYS A 58 -6.69 -10.31 2.77
CA LYS A 58 -5.29 -10.51 3.20
C LYS A 58 -4.70 -11.75 2.55
N THR A 59 -5.40 -12.87 2.59
CA THR A 59 -4.94 -14.14 2.02
C THR A 59 -4.76 -14.04 0.50
N ALA A 60 -5.73 -13.44 -0.21
CA ALA A 60 -5.64 -13.22 -1.65
C ALA A 60 -4.45 -12.32 -2.02
N CYS A 61 -4.25 -11.22 -1.30
CA CYS A 61 -3.12 -10.33 -1.51
C CYS A 61 -1.77 -11.03 -1.27
N ASN A 62 -1.65 -11.76 -0.17
CA ASN A 62 -0.42 -12.50 0.15
C ASN A 62 -0.10 -13.56 -0.90
N HIS A 63 -1.11 -14.26 -1.41
CA HIS A 63 -0.95 -15.27 -2.47
C HIS A 63 -0.56 -14.61 -3.80
N ALA A 64 -1.28 -13.57 -4.21
CA ALA A 64 -1.05 -12.90 -5.49
C ALA A 64 0.35 -12.27 -5.59
N HIS A 65 0.88 -11.80 -4.47
CA HIS A 65 2.20 -11.15 -4.39
C HIS A 65 3.27 -12.02 -3.75
N GLN A 66 2.97 -13.29 -3.47
CA GLN A 66 3.89 -14.27 -2.87
C GLN A 66 4.66 -13.69 -1.68
N LEU A 67 3.93 -13.07 -0.75
CA LEU A 67 4.53 -12.45 0.42
C LEU A 67 5.03 -13.52 1.39
N ASN A 68 6.20 -13.30 1.96
CA ASN A 68 6.75 -14.19 2.97
C ASN A 68 5.82 -14.36 4.17
N PRO A 69 5.85 -15.51 4.86
CA PRO A 69 5.07 -15.72 6.08
C PRO A 69 5.28 -14.59 7.09
N GLY A 70 4.19 -14.06 7.63
CA GLY A 70 4.22 -12.93 8.55
C GLY A 70 4.23 -11.54 7.90
N GLN A 71 4.48 -11.44 6.61
CA GLN A 71 4.32 -10.20 5.85
C GLN A 71 2.88 -10.03 5.38
N ASN A 72 2.32 -8.86 5.56
CA ASN A 72 0.98 -8.53 5.08
C ASN A 72 0.93 -7.09 4.60
N TRP A 73 0.52 -6.89 3.35
CA TRP A 73 0.24 -5.56 2.81
C TRP A 73 -1.14 -5.04 3.23
N ILE A 74 -2.07 -5.95 3.52
CA ILE A 74 -3.38 -5.65 4.08
C ILE A 74 -3.39 -6.09 5.54
N LYS A 75 -3.66 -5.16 6.45
CA LYS A 75 -3.86 -5.41 7.88
C LYS A 75 -5.33 -5.19 8.18
N VAL A 76 -5.93 -6.07 8.97
CA VAL A 76 -7.31 -5.87 9.44
C VAL A 76 -7.22 -5.51 10.91
N LEU A 77 -7.62 -4.28 11.22
CA LEU A 77 -7.59 -3.73 12.57
C LEU A 77 -8.97 -3.91 13.22
N SER A 78 -9.00 -4.28 14.48
CA SER A 78 -10.19 -4.19 15.31
C SER A 78 -10.31 -2.76 15.80
N MET A 79 -11.38 -2.09 15.45
CA MET A 79 -11.66 -0.72 15.81
C MET A 79 -12.90 -0.65 16.69
N GLN A 80 -12.93 0.30 17.60
CA GLN A 80 -14.06 0.54 18.47
C GLN A 80 -14.14 2.04 18.74
N ASP A 81 -15.29 2.64 18.48
CA ASP A 81 -15.45 4.09 18.60
C ASP A 81 -15.57 4.54 20.06
N ALA A 82 -16.17 3.69 20.92
CA ALA A 82 -16.29 3.90 22.34
C ALA A 82 -16.38 2.56 23.08
N ASP A 83 -16.13 2.54 24.37
CA ASP A 83 -16.15 1.30 25.18
C ASP A 83 -17.51 0.58 25.14
N GLN A 84 -18.58 1.30 24.84
CA GLN A 84 -19.95 0.79 24.81
C GLN A 84 -20.43 0.42 23.40
N THR A 85 -19.59 0.63 22.38
CA THR A 85 -19.95 0.29 21.00
C THR A 85 -19.38 -1.05 20.60
N ALA A 86 -20.07 -1.77 19.71
CA ALA A 86 -19.53 -3.00 19.14
C ALA A 86 -18.27 -2.72 18.32
N PRO A 87 -17.25 -3.58 18.41
CA PRO A 87 -16.08 -3.47 17.56
C PRO A 87 -16.42 -3.74 16.10
N TYR A 88 -15.71 -3.07 15.19
CA TYR A 88 -15.79 -3.33 13.75
C TYR A 88 -14.39 -3.58 13.18
N TRP A 89 -14.34 -4.14 11.98
CA TRP A 89 -13.11 -4.52 11.35
C TRP A 89 -12.75 -3.56 10.24
N GLN A 90 -11.52 -3.04 10.28
CA GLN A 90 -11.03 -2.08 9.31
C GLN A 90 -9.83 -2.63 8.55
N PRO A 91 -10.02 -3.09 7.30
CA PRO A 91 -8.91 -3.41 6.42
C PRO A 91 -8.12 -2.14 6.11
N THR A 92 -6.83 -2.16 6.41
CA THR A 92 -5.91 -1.04 6.19
C THR A 92 -4.81 -1.46 5.25
N THR A 93 -4.64 -0.70 4.18
CA THR A 93 -3.65 -0.91 3.14
C THR A 93 -2.93 0.38 2.78
N CYS A 94 -2.05 0.40 1.77
CA CYS A 94 -1.49 1.65 1.28
C CYS A 94 -2.59 2.59 0.82
N MET A 95 -2.56 3.84 1.31
CA MET A 95 -3.60 4.84 1.04
C MET A 95 -3.43 5.54 -0.32
N HIS A 96 -2.37 5.28 -1.07
CA HIS A 96 -2.07 5.95 -2.35
C HIS A 96 -2.35 7.45 -2.31
N CYS A 97 -1.78 8.12 -1.31
CA CYS A 97 -2.03 9.53 -0.99
C CYS A 97 -1.79 10.46 -2.18
N ASP A 98 -2.56 11.55 -2.27
CA ASP A 98 -2.30 12.61 -3.26
C ASP A 98 -1.05 13.41 -2.89
N GLU A 99 -0.81 13.59 -1.59
CA GLU A 99 0.39 14.23 -1.04
C GLU A 99 1.24 13.21 -0.26
N PRO A 100 1.90 12.24 -0.95
CA PRO A 100 2.53 11.12 -0.29
C PRO A 100 3.85 11.51 0.39
N PRO A 101 3.93 11.53 1.74
CA PRO A 101 5.18 11.87 2.42
C PRO A 101 6.29 10.86 2.12
N CYS A 102 5.92 9.61 1.87
CA CYS A 102 6.85 8.54 1.54
C CYS A 102 7.57 8.73 0.19
N VAL A 103 6.98 9.45 -0.76
CA VAL A 103 7.64 9.86 -2.01
C VAL A 103 8.65 10.98 -1.73
N LYS A 104 8.23 11.97 -0.92
CA LYS A 104 9.06 13.14 -0.63
C LYS A 104 10.38 12.81 0.09
N VAL A 105 10.41 11.73 0.87
CA VAL A 105 11.60 11.34 1.65
C VAL A 105 12.47 10.30 0.94
N CYS A 106 12.12 9.85 -0.27
CA CYS A 106 12.90 8.82 -0.96
C CYS A 106 14.14 9.42 -1.63
N PRO A 107 15.37 9.11 -1.17
CA PRO A 107 16.57 9.76 -1.68
C PRO A 107 16.98 9.33 -3.09
N VAL A 108 16.43 8.21 -3.57
CA VAL A 108 16.76 7.61 -4.87
C VAL A 108 15.57 7.56 -5.83
N ASP A 109 14.47 8.24 -5.49
CA ASP A 109 13.22 8.25 -6.28
C ASP A 109 12.69 6.84 -6.60
N ALA A 110 12.96 5.88 -5.71
CA ALA A 110 12.41 4.52 -5.82
C ALA A 110 10.90 4.51 -5.53
N THR A 111 10.46 5.30 -4.54
CA THR A 111 9.03 5.51 -4.31
C THR A 111 8.57 6.72 -5.12
N PHE A 112 7.57 6.51 -5.95
CA PHE A 112 7.06 7.54 -6.86
C PHE A 112 5.54 7.51 -6.95
N LYS A 113 4.95 8.60 -7.42
CA LYS A 113 3.52 8.72 -7.70
C LYS A 113 3.30 8.84 -9.20
N ARG A 114 2.39 8.03 -9.73
CA ARG A 114 1.96 8.07 -11.11
C ARG A 114 0.93 9.19 -11.32
N GLN A 115 0.75 9.60 -12.59
CA GLN A 115 -0.25 10.62 -12.95
C GLN A 115 -1.70 10.17 -12.66
N ASP A 116 -1.96 8.86 -12.65
CA ASP A 116 -3.25 8.25 -12.29
C ASP A 116 -3.48 8.13 -10.76
N GLY A 117 -2.59 8.71 -9.97
CA GLY A 117 -2.71 8.77 -8.51
C GLY A 117 -2.11 7.58 -7.77
N ILE A 118 -1.73 6.51 -8.47
CA ILE A 118 -1.15 5.33 -7.84
C ILE A 118 0.28 5.63 -7.38
N VAL A 119 0.59 5.28 -6.12
CA VAL A 119 1.94 5.35 -5.56
C VAL A 119 2.57 3.97 -5.66
N LEU A 120 3.74 3.85 -6.26
CA LEU A 120 4.48 2.60 -6.43
C LEU A 120 5.87 2.68 -5.81
N ILE A 121 6.56 1.54 -5.80
CA ILE A 121 7.96 1.41 -5.41
C ILE A 121 8.67 0.63 -6.51
N ASP A 122 9.76 1.18 -6.99
CA ASP A 122 10.69 0.52 -7.88
C ASP A 122 11.76 -0.20 -7.04
N SER A 123 11.67 -1.51 -6.95
CA SER A 123 12.61 -2.32 -6.16
C SER A 123 14.00 -2.36 -6.75
N ASP A 124 14.18 -2.05 -8.04
CA ASP A 124 15.49 -1.96 -8.68
C ASP A 124 16.26 -0.70 -8.26
N ARG A 125 15.52 0.36 -7.89
CA ARG A 125 16.09 1.59 -7.36
C ARG A 125 16.14 1.63 -5.83
N CYS A 126 15.36 0.79 -5.17
CA CYS A 126 15.23 0.82 -3.71
C CYS A 126 16.52 0.39 -3.02
N ILE A 127 17.12 1.27 -2.23
CA ILE A 127 18.32 1.00 -1.43
C ILE A 127 18.02 0.51 -0.01
N GLY A 128 16.76 0.30 0.34
CA GLY A 128 16.37 -0.23 1.64
C GLY A 128 16.54 0.72 2.84
N CYS A 129 16.69 2.01 2.63
CA CYS A 129 16.91 2.98 3.71
C CYS A 129 15.73 3.14 4.69
N ARG A 130 14.55 2.66 4.34
CA ARG A 130 13.31 2.64 5.16
C ARG A 130 12.74 4.01 5.56
N PHE A 131 13.28 5.12 5.06
CA PHE A 131 12.72 6.45 5.36
C PHE A 131 11.25 6.56 4.98
N CYS A 132 10.83 5.92 3.89
CA CYS A 132 9.44 5.88 3.47
C CYS A 132 8.52 5.10 4.42
N MET A 133 9.07 4.15 5.21
CA MET A 133 8.32 3.47 6.27
C MET A 133 8.10 4.39 7.46
N ALA A 134 9.16 5.10 7.89
CA ALA A 134 9.08 6.06 8.99
C ALA A 134 8.15 7.25 8.66
N ALA A 135 8.14 7.68 7.39
CA ALA A 135 7.30 8.79 6.94
C ALA A 135 5.81 8.40 6.71
N CYS A 136 5.49 7.10 6.67
CA CYS A 136 4.11 6.65 6.42
C CYS A 136 3.29 6.64 7.71
N PRO A 137 2.30 7.52 7.88
CA PRO A 137 1.50 7.56 9.11
C PRO A 137 0.57 6.34 9.25
N TYR A 138 0.32 5.62 8.17
CA TYR A 138 -0.57 4.45 8.13
C TYR A 138 0.14 3.13 8.41
N SER A 139 1.47 3.13 8.55
CA SER A 139 2.31 1.93 8.78
C SER A 139 2.04 0.79 7.79
N THR A 140 1.75 1.12 6.53
CA THR A 140 1.34 0.16 5.48
C THR A 140 2.49 -0.30 4.60
N ARG A 141 3.72 0.11 4.90
CA ARG A 141 4.91 -0.32 4.18
C ARG A 141 5.59 -1.44 4.91
N VAL A 142 6.06 -2.44 4.17
CA VAL A 142 6.71 -3.64 4.69
C VAL A 142 8.12 -3.71 4.13
N PHE A 143 9.07 -4.16 4.93
CA PHE A 143 10.46 -4.37 4.51
C PHE A 143 10.74 -5.86 4.33
N ASN A 144 11.38 -6.20 3.24
CA ASN A 144 11.75 -7.58 2.90
C ASN A 144 13.08 -7.94 3.58
N TRP A 145 12.99 -8.43 4.81
CA TRP A 145 14.15 -8.81 5.63
C TRP A 145 14.79 -10.12 5.19
N GLN A 146 14.03 -10.98 4.55
CA GLN A 146 14.43 -12.32 4.12
C GLN A 146 14.29 -12.45 2.62
N GLU A 147 14.98 -13.43 2.05
CA GLU A 147 14.80 -13.78 0.65
C GLU A 147 13.34 -14.14 0.41
N PRO A 148 12.70 -13.58 -0.62
CA PRO A 148 11.32 -13.91 -0.95
C PRO A 148 11.19 -15.38 -1.36
N ILE A 149 10.15 -16.04 -0.87
CA ILE A 149 9.79 -17.39 -1.25
C ILE A 149 8.88 -17.29 -2.49
N LEU A 150 9.48 -17.43 -3.67
CA LEU A 150 8.78 -17.26 -4.93
C LEU A 150 8.64 -18.60 -5.66
N ASP A 151 7.54 -18.78 -6.38
CA ASP A 151 7.42 -19.84 -7.35
C ASP A 151 8.47 -19.67 -8.46
N GLU A 152 9.00 -20.77 -8.98
CA GLU A 152 10.04 -20.76 -10.00
C GLU A 152 9.62 -19.95 -11.25
N ALA A 153 8.36 -20.07 -11.65
CA ALA A 153 7.81 -19.33 -12.79
C ALA A 153 7.75 -17.81 -12.53
N VAL A 154 7.53 -17.39 -11.29
CA VAL A 154 7.52 -15.96 -10.90
C VAL A 154 8.94 -15.44 -10.77
N ALA A 155 9.83 -16.21 -10.15
CA ALA A 155 11.23 -15.84 -9.99
C ALA A 155 11.97 -15.63 -11.35
N ALA A 156 11.53 -16.33 -12.39
CA ALA A 156 12.08 -16.22 -13.75
C ALA A 156 11.52 -15.02 -14.55
N GLN A 157 10.51 -14.32 -14.03
CA GLN A 157 9.93 -13.16 -14.73
C GLN A 157 10.79 -11.90 -14.57
N PRO A 158 10.81 -11.03 -15.58
CA PRO A 158 11.40 -9.71 -15.41
C PRO A 158 10.64 -8.94 -14.32
N TYR A 159 11.37 -8.14 -13.55
CA TYR A 159 10.75 -7.29 -12.54
C TYR A 159 9.86 -6.22 -13.17
N SER A 160 8.67 -6.04 -12.61
CA SER A 160 7.75 -4.94 -12.92
C SER A 160 7.42 -4.18 -11.64
N CYS A 161 7.55 -2.86 -11.68
CA CYS A 161 7.18 -2.02 -10.55
C CYS A 161 5.66 -1.88 -10.41
N GLU A 162 4.91 -2.12 -11.47
CA GLU A 162 3.44 -2.08 -11.47
C GLU A 162 2.84 -3.23 -10.66
N THR A 163 3.42 -4.42 -10.77
CA THR A 163 3.00 -5.60 -10.02
C THR A 163 3.80 -5.80 -8.73
N SER A 164 4.86 -5.02 -8.53
CA SER A 164 5.86 -5.21 -7.46
C SER A 164 6.41 -6.63 -7.38
N MET A 165 6.56 -7.30 -8.54
CA MET A 165 7.00 -8.69 -8.64
C MET A 165 8.13 -8.85 -9.68
N PRO A 166 9.03 -9.82 -9.48
CA PRO A 166 9.25 -10.58 -8.25
C PRO A 166 9.74 -9.71 -7.09
N GLN A 167 9.38 -10.08 -5.86
CA GLN A 167 9.87 -9.38 -4.66
C GLN A 167 11.39 -9.51 -4.50
N LYS A 168 12.03 -8.51 -3.88
CA LYS A 168 13.47 -8.50 -3.64
C LYS A 168 13.82 -8.28 -2.17
N ILE A 169 14.78 -9.04 -1.67
CA ILE A 169 15.34 -8.84 -0.34
C ILE A 169 15.95 -7.42 -0.20
N GLY A 170 15.90 -6.85 0.98
CA GLY A 170 16.48 -5.55 1.26
C GLY A 170 15.69 -4.36 0.71
N THR A 171 14.51 -4.58 0.18
CA THR A 171 13.65 -3.54 -0.38
C THR A 171 12.38 -3.33 0.44
N VAL A 172 11.72 -2.19 0.25
CA VAL A 172 10.40 -1.91 0.82
C VAL A 172 9.33 -2.27 -0.18
N SER A 173 8.26 -2.87 0.28
CA SER A 173 7.08 -3.22 -0.52
C SER A 173 5.78 -2.71 0.10
N LYS A 174 4.71 -2.70 -0.67
CA LYS A 174 3.37 -2.26 -0.27
C LYS A 174 2.33 -2.66 -1.31
N CYS A 175 1.04 -2.55 -0.96
CA CYS A 175 -0.06 -2.71 -1.92
C CYS A 175 0.07 -1.78 -3.15
N ASP A 176 -0.16 -2.32 -4.34
CA ASP A 176 -0.01 -1.66 -5.64
C ASP A 176 -1.32 -1.23 -6.31
N MET A 177 -2.47 -1.59 -5.75
CA MET A 177 -3.81 -1.18 -6.19
C MET A 177 -4.10 -1.55 -7.66
N LYS A 178 -4.01 -2.81 -8.00
CA LYS A 178 -4.00 -3.31 -9.38
C LYS A 178 -5.36 -3.34 -10.12
N GLU A 179 -6.50 -3.20 -9.44
CA GLU A 179 -7.80 -3.44 -10.08
C GLU A 179 -8.56 -2.15 -10.42
N ASP A 180 -9.03 -2.08 -11.67
CA ASP A 180 -9.67 -0.89 -12.27
C ASP A 180 -11.13 -0.69 -11.89
N SER A 181 -11.85 -1.69 -11.41
CA SER A 181 -13.27 -1.60 -11.09
C SER A 181 -13.75 -2.70 -10.18
N VAL A 182 -14.66 -2.36 -9.28
CA VAL A 182 -15.44 -3.35 -8.54
C VAL A 182 -16.80 -3.49 -9.22
N THR A 183 -16.98 -4.57 -9.96
CA THR A 183 -18.28 -4.99 -10.42
C THR A 183 -18.85 -6.01 -9.41
N ASN A 184 -19.94 -5.65 -8.77
CA ASN A 184 -20.72 -6.58 -7.98
C ASN A 184 -21.90 -7.08 -8.83
N GLY A 185 -21.65 -8.10 -9.64
CA GLY A 185 -22.68 -8.65 -10.54
C GLY A 185 -23.06 -7.67 -11.66
N ALA A 186 -24.34 -7.32 -11.79
CA ALA A 186 -24.88 -6.51 -12.88
C ALA A 186 -24.82 -4.98 -12.63
N GLU A 187 -24.34 -4.53 -11.48
CA GLU A 187 -24.35 -3.12 -11.13
C GLU A 187 -22.95 -2.50 -11.19
N THR A 188 -22.82 -1.42 -11.97
CA THR A 188 -21.63 -0.57 -11.99
C THR A 188 -21.89 0.64 -11.09
N PHE A 189 -21.16 0.73 -9.98
CA PHE A 189 -21.26 1.86 -9.06
C PHE A 189 -20.29 2.97 -9.45
N ARG A 190 -20.77 4.21 -9.44
CA ARG A 190 -19.90 5.39 -9.46
C ARG A 190 -19.41 5.67 -8.06
N PHE A 191 -18.11 5.57 -7.82
CA PHE A 191 -17.52 5.78 -6.49
C PHE A 191 -17.85 7.13 -5.86
N SER A 192 -17.98 8.21 -6.69
CA SER A 192 -18.36 9.53 -6.19
C SER A 192 -19.73 9.55 -5.51
N ASP A 193 -20.66 8.78 -6.04
CA ASP A 193 -22.02 8.73 -5.51
C ASP A 193 -22.04 7.88 -4.23
N LEU A 194 -21.38 6.73 -4.24
CA LEU A 194 -21.22 5.89 -3.04
C LEU A 194 -20.57 6.63 -1.87
N ILE A 195 -19.53 7.43 -2.13
CA ILE A 195 -18.86 8.20 -1.07
C ILE A 195 -19.79 9.25 -0.48
N LYS A 196 -20.57 9.94 -1.30
CA LYS A 196 -21.52 10.96 -0.85
C LYS A 196 -22.71 10.36 -0.10
N ASP A 197 -23.35 9.37 -0.72
CA ASP A 197 -24.58 8.79 -0.21
C ASP A 197 -24.39 8.03 1.11
N LYS A 198 -23.20 7.43 1.29
CA LYS A 198 -22.87 6.64 2.48
C LYS A 198 -21.91 7.33 3.44
N SER A 199 -21.74 8.65 3.35
CA SER A 199 -20.85 9.42 4.24
C SER A 199 -19.44 8.85 4.32
N GLY A 200 -18.85 8.51 3.16
CA GLY A 200 -17.50 8.00 3.06
C GLY A 200 -16.46 8.96 3.62
N TYR A 201 -15.49 8.44 4.35
CA TYR A 201 -14.43 9.21 4.99
C TYR A 201 -13.04 8.68 4.64
N ARG A 202 -12.03 9.48 4.90
CA ARG A 202 -10.61 9.12 4.74
C ARG A 202 -9.93 9.09 6.10
N LEU A 203 -8.97 8.18 6.28
CA LEU A 203 -8.22 8.08 7.53
C LEU A 203 -7.24 9.25 7.67
N MET A 204 -7.13 9.80 8.88
CA MET A 204 -6.13 10.82 9.22
C MET A 204 -6.08 11.97 8.20
N GLU A 205 -7.23 12.47 7.78
CA GLU A 205 -7.35 13.52 6.76
C GLU A 205 -6.69 14.84 7.20
N ASP A 206 -6.66 15.09 8.49
CA ASP A 206 -6.00 16.20 9.17
C ASP A 206 -4.48 16.25 8.96
N LEU A 207 -3.84 15.13 8.67
CA LEU A 207 -2.40 15.07 8.36
C LEU A 207 -2.04 15.65 6.97
N GLY A 208 -3.02 16.03 6.16
CA GLY A 208 -2.82 16.65 4.85
C GLY A 208 -2.26 15.72 3.78
N THR A 209 -2.19 14.41 4.01
CA THR A 209 -1.69 13.42 3.05
C THR A 209 -2.68 13.12 1.93
N LYS A 210 -3.94 13.48 2.10
CA LYS A 210 -5.04 13.31 1.13
C LYS A 210 -5.12 11.87 0.59
N PRO A 211 -5.53 10.88 1.41
CA PRO A 211 -5.66 9.48 1.00
C PRO A 211 -6.58 9.29 -0.21
N SER A 212 -6.22 8.36 -1.11
CA SER A 212 -7.09 7.92 -2.20
C SER A 212 -7.95 6.69 -1.80
N VAL A 213 -7.83 6.23 -0.57
CA VAL A 213 -8.68 5.17 0.00
C VAL A 213 -9.78 5.80 0.86
N TYR A 214 -11.01 5.47 0.54
CA TYR A 214 -12.21 5.92 1.25
C TYR A 214 -12.84 4.75 1.99
N TYR A 215 -13.33 5.01 3.19
CA TYR A 215 -14.05 4.05 4.01
C TYR A 215 -15.51 4.45 4.08
N LEU A 216 -16.40 3.49 3.82
CA LEU A 216 -17.80 3.64 4.15
C LEU A 216 -18.01 3.12 5.58
N PRO A 217 -18.77 3.85 6.42
CA PRO A 217 -18.92 3.51 7.83
C PRO A 217 -19.53 2.12 8.02
N PRO A 218 -19.22 1.44 9.13
CA PRO A 218 -19.76 0.12 9.44
C PRO A 218 -21.28 0.13 9.65
N VAL A 219 -21.80 1.28 10.06
CA VAL A 219 -23.25 1.52 10.24
C VAL A 219 -23.64 2.75 9.44
N ASN A 220 -24.85 2.80 8.94
CA ASN A 220 -25.36 3.96 8.23
C ASN A 220 -25.58 5.12 9.22
N ARG A 221 -24.61 6.02 9.35
CA ARG A 221 -24.68 7.18 10.25
C ARG A 221 -25.73 8.23 9.87
N ASN A 222 -26.37 8.07 8.70
CA ASN A 222 -27.49 8.91 8.29
C ASN A 222 -28.83 8.50 8.91
N PHE A 223 -28.90 7.33 9.54
CA PHE A 223 -29.99 7.03 10.43
C PHE A 223 -29.70 7.77 11.74
N PRO A 224 -30.61 8.68 12.19
CA PRO A 224 -30.51 9.17 13.55
C PRO A 224 -30.45 7.92 14.44
N PHE A 225 -29.53 7.92 15.39
CA PHE A 225 -29.47 6.94 16.44
C PHE A 225 -30.83 6.99 17.14
N GLU A 226 -31.78 6.21 16.65
CA GLU A 226 -33.01 6.04 17.35
C GLU A 226 -32.68 5.25 18.60
N SER A 227 -33.17 5.72 19.72
CA SER A 227 -33.01 5.14 21.05
C SER A 227 -33.36 3.65 21.19
N GLY A 228 -33.76 2.97 20.12
CA GLY A 228 -33.97 1.55 20.01
C GLY A 228 -32.69 0.71 19.90
N LEU A 229 -31.56 1.29 19.51
CA LEU A 229 -30.28 0.55 19.47
C LEU A 229 -29.57 0.52 20.83
N GLU A 230 -29.99 1.36 21.78
CA GLU A 230 -29.48 1.33 23.15
C GLU A 230 -29.92 0.10 23.94
N SER A 231 -30.84 -0.70 23.38
CA SER A 231 -31.40 -1.90 24.02
C SER A 231 -30.99 -3.22 23.37
N GLU A 232 -30.19 -3.18 22.29
CA GLU A 232 -29.73 -4.43 21.67
C GLU A 232 -28.52 -4.95 22.39
N ASP A 233 -28.63 -6.14 22.93
CA ASP A 233 -27.55 -6.88 23.60
C ASP A 233 -26.38 -7.02 22.61
N PRO A 234 -25.13 -6.67 23.01
CA PRO A 234 -23.95 -6.85 22.16
C PRO A 234 -23.79 -8.26 21.57
N ALA A 235 -24.47 -9.25 22.15
CA ALA A 235 -24.50 -10.62 21.64
C ALA A 235 -25.27 -10.76 20.33
N ASP A 236 -26.25 -9.92 20.05
CA ASP A 236 -27.06 -9.99 18.82
C ASP A 236 -26.35 -9.43 17.60
N LEU A 237 -25.33 -8.59 17.79
CA LEU A 237 -24.50 -8.05 16.71
C LEU A 237 -23.47 -9.04 16.15
N GLN A 238 -23.34 -10.22 16.77
CA GLN A 238 -22.42 -11.27 16.31
C GLN A 238 -23.01 -12.17 15.21
N HIS A 239 -24.28 -12.02 14.87
CA HIS A 239 -25.00 -12.90 13.94
C HIS A 239 -25.48 -12.24 12.65
N HIS A 240 -25.03 -11.01 12.33
CA HIS A 240 -25.38 -10.35 11.06
C HIS A 240 -24.18 -10.03 10.20
#